data_13fc1f148424194d347206323e9d0d67
#
_entry.id   13fc1f148424194d347206323e9d0d67
#
_cell.length_a   1.000
_cell.length_b   1.000
_cell.length_c   1.000
_cell.angle_alpha   90.00
_cell.angle_beta   90.00
_cell.angle_gamma   90.00
#
_symmetry.space_group_name_H-M   'P 1'
#
loop_
_entity.id
_entity.type
_entity.pdbx_description
1 polymer ?
#
loop_
_entity_poly.entity_id
_entity_poly.type
_entity_poly.pdbx_seq_one_letter_code
_entity_poly.pdbx_strand_id
1 'polypeptide(L)'
;LSEELVIMSGETGLKFFLRDADNILQAEAIMIVGTRQQVQGLNCAHCGFPTCVEKPEAVPCAINSVDLGIAIGSACATASDLRLDTRVMFSAGLAAQRLGMLGDCKCVMAIPVSASSKNPFFDRKPKTE
;
A
#
# COMPACT_ATOMS: atom_id res chain seq x y z
N LEU A 1 -4.85 11.95 -3.12
CA LEU A 1 -3.86 11.18 -2.35
C LEU A 1 -2.67 12.03 -1.89
N SER A 2 -2.06 12.82 -2.77
CA SER A 2 -0.89 13.65 -2.40
C SER A 2 -1.22 14.62 -1.27
N GLU A 3 -2.32 15.34 -1.36
CA GLU A 3 -2.78 16.27 -0.32
C GLU A 3 -3.02 15.55 1.02
N GLU A 4 -3.63 14.37 0.98
CA GLU A 4 -3.87 13.57 2.19
C GLU A 4 -2.56 13.11 2.84
N LEU A 5 -1.57 12.74 2.05
CA LEU A 5 -0.23 12.41 2.55
C LEU A 5 0.46 13.60 3.24
N VAL A 6 0.27 14.81 2.72
CA VAL A 6 0.79 16.03 3.37
C VAL A 6 0.11 16.24 4.74
N ILE A 7 -1.20 16.06 4.81
CA ILE A 7 -1.94 16.13 6.07
C ILE A 7 -1.41 15.09 7.07
N MET A 8 -1.26 13.85 6.64
CA MET A 8 -0.73 12.76 7.46
C MET A 8 0.70 13.04 7.97
N SER A 9 1.54 13.69 7.15
CA SER A 9 2.86 14.14 7.60
C SER A 9 2.77 15.15 8.74
N GLY A 10 1.85 16.10 8.64
CA GLY A 10 1.60 17.10 9.69
C GLY A 10 1.10 16.47 10.99
N GLU A 11 0.19 15.49 10.89
CA GLU A 11 -0.38 14.78 12.03
C GLU A 11 0.64 13.89 12.77
N THR A 12 1.51 13.22 12.02
CA THR A 12 2.42 12.20 12.55
C THR A 12 3.84 12.70 12.80
N GLY A 13 4.24 13.80 12.16
CA GLY A 13 5.63 14.28 12.12
C GLY A 13 6.57 13.45 11.25
N LEU A 14 6.06 12.47 10.51
CA LEU A 14 6.86 11.55 9.69
C LEU A 14 7.09 12.11 8.28
N LYS A 15 8.31 12.51 8.00
CA LYS A 15 8.70 13.17 6.74
C LYS A 15 8.59 12.29 5.49
N PHE A 16 8.56 10.97 5.63
CA PHE A 16 8.44 10.09 4.47
C PHE A 16 7.09 10.23 3.75
N PHE A 17 6.05 10.68 4.44
CA PHE A 17 4.77 10.99 3.80
C PHE A 17 4.89 12.12 2.77
N LEU A 18 5.71 13.14 3.04
CA LEU A 18 5.97 14.22 2.08
C LEU A 18 6.70 13.72 0.84
N ARG A 19 7.71 12.86 1.04
CA ARG A 19 8.42 12.23 -0.08
C ARG A 19 7.45 11.44 -0.96
N ASP A 20 6.60 10.65 -0.33
CA ASP A 20 5.65 9.80 -1.05
C ASP A 20 4.56 10.64 -1.73
N ALA A 21 4.15 11.77 -1.14
CA ALA A 21 3.27 12.76 -1.77
C ALA A 21 3.87 13.31 -3.07
N ASP A 22 5.15 13.67 -3.06
CA ASP A 22 5.84 14.14 -4.26
C ASP A 22 6.00 13.03 -5.31
N ASN A 23 6.33 11.82 -4.86
CA ASN A 23 6.53 10.68 -5.76
C ASN A 23 5.25 10.30 -6.51
N ILE A 24 4.10 10.30 -5.86
CA ILE A 24 2.84 9.92 -6.54
C ILE A 24 2.40 10.95 -7.59
N LEU A 25 2.81 12.21 -7.47
CA LEU A 25 2.55 13.22 -8.49
C LEU A 25 3.34 12.99 -9.78
N GLN A 26 4.41 12.21 -9.72
CA GLN A 26 5.21 11.84 -10.89
C GLN A 26 4.72 10.53 -11.54
N ALA A 27 3.73 9.87 -10.96
CA ALA A 27 3.14 8.66 -11.50
C ALA A 27 2.16 8.99 -12.63
N GLU A 28 2.13 8.14 -13.65
CA GLU A 28 1.15 8.20 -14.74
C GLU A 28 -0.16 7.53 -14.33
N ALA A 29 -0.07 6.51 -13.46
CA ALA A 29 -1.20 5.82 -12.88
C ALA A 29 -0.86 5.33 -11.47
N ILE A 30 -1.89 5.07 -10.68
CA ILE A 30 -1.74 4.49 -9.35
C ILE A 30 -2.69 3.30 -9.24
N MET A 31 -2.13 2.11 -9.02
CA MET A 31 -2.93 0.94 -8.67
C MET A 31 -3.19 0.95 -7.17
N ILE A 32 -4.44 0.80 -6.78
CA ILE A 32 -4.84 0.71 -5.37
C ILE A 32 -5.39 -0.68 -5.12
N VAL A 33 -4.80 -1.40 -4.20
CA VAL A 33 -5.14 -2.80 -3.89
C VAL A 33 -5.43 -2.92 -2.41
N GLY A 34 -6.50 -3.59 -2.07
CA GLY A 34 -6.91 -3.81 -0.68
C GLY A 34 -7.66 -5.11 -0.51
N THR A 35 -7.93 -5.50 0.72
CA THR A 35 -8.73 -6.68 1.04
C THR A 35 -9.84 -6.34 2.03
N ARG A 36 -10.97 -7.02 1.90
CA ARG A 36 -12.10 -6.89 2.84
C ARG A 36 -11.87 -7.58 4.17
N GLN A 37 -10.74 -8.26 4.36
CA GLN A 37 -10.38 -8.93 5.62
C GLN A 37 -11.40 -9.98 6.09
N GLN A 38 -11.99 -10.71 5.18
CA GLN A 38 -12.87 -11.82 5.50
C GLN A 38 -12.06 -13.01 6.05
N VAL A 39 -12.52 -13.59 7.15
CA VAL A 39 -11.89 -14.81 7.70
C VAL A 39 -12.04 -15.97 6.72
N GLN A 40 -10.96 -16.75 6.55
CA GLN A 40 -10.96 -17.91 5.66
C GLN A 40 -11.52 -19.19 6.31
N GLY A 41 -11.78 -19.17 7.62
CA GLY A 41 -12.32 -20.31 8.36
C GLY A 41 -11.36 -21.49 8.55
N LEU A 42 -10.05 -21.25 8.39
CA LEU A 42 -9.05 -22.32 8.43
C LEU A 42 -8.59 -22.70 9.83
N ASN A 43 -8.91 -21.91 10.84
CA ASN A 43 -8.42 -22.08 12.22
C ASN A 43 -6.90 -22.31 12.29
N CYS A 44 -6.14 -21.63 11.43
CA CYS A 44 -4.69 -21.83 11.27
C CYS A 44 -3.84 -21.15 12.34
N ALA A 45 -4.43 -20.33 13.19
CA ALA A 45 -3.78 -19.56 14.25
C ALA A 45 -2.67 -18.59 13.79
N HIS A 46 -2.49 -18.36 12.49
CA HIS A 46 -1.47 -17.45 11.96
C HIS A 46 -1.68 -15.98 12.39
N CYS A 47 -2.91 -15.59 12.70
CA CYS A 47 -3.25 -14.27 13.24
C CYS A 47 -2.99 -14.14 14.76
N GLY A 48 -2.56 -15.23 15.43
CA GLY A 48 -2.32 -15.28 16.88
C GLY A 48 -3.52 -15.78 17.71
N PHE A 49 -4.67 -16.03 17.10
CA PHE A 49 -5.87 -16.58 17.76
C PHE A 49 -6.06 -18.05 17.39
N PRO A 50 -6.42 -18.93 18.34
CA PRO A 50 -6.52 -20.38 18.10
C PRO A 50 -7.58 -20.74 17.04
N THR A 51 -8.68 -20.00 17.02
CA THR A 51 -9.78 -20.21 16.06
C THR A 51 -10.18 -18.90 15.40
N CYS A 52 -10.78 -18.99 14.22
CA CYS A 52 -11.24 -17.81 13.49
C CYS A 52 -12.36 -17.07 14.23
N VAL A 53 -13.18 -17.78 14.99
CA VAL A 53 -14.29 -17.20 15.78
C VAL A 53 -13.75 -16.34 16.92
N GLU A 54 -12.64 -16.72 17.53
CA GLU A 54 -12.04 -15.97 18.64
C GLU A 54 -11.32 -14.68 18.17
N LYS A 55 -11.01 -14.58 16.88
CA LYS A 55 -10.34 -13.41 16.34
C LYS A 55 -11.28 -12.20 16.34
N PRO A 56 -10.92 -11.08 17.00
CA PRO A 56 -11.70 -9.85 16.90
C PRO A 56 -11.79 -9.35 15.45
N GLU A 57 -12.89 -8.71 15.10
CA GLU A 57 -13.11 -8.17 13.75
C GLU A 57 -12.03 -7.16 13.35
N ALA A 58 -11.54 -6.35 14.31
CA ALA A 58 -10.51 -5.36 14.07
C ALA A 58 -9.13 -5.95 13.74
N VAL A 59 -8.89 -7.24 14.06
CA VAL A 59 -7.62 -7.92 13.79
C VAL A 59 -7.65 -8.49 12.37
N PRO A 60 -6.66 -8.18 11.52
CA PRO A 60 -6.60 -8.72 10.17
C PRO A 60 -6.46 -10.25 10.16
N CYS A 61 -7.08 -10.90 9.18
CA CYS A 61 -6.79 -12.30 8.89
C CYS A 61 -5.42 -12.40 8.21
N ALA A 62 -4.50 -13.14 8.80
CA ALA A 62 -3.14 -13.28 8.27
C ALA A 62 -3.12 -13.87 6.84
N ILE A 63 -4.00 -14.84 6.56
CA ILE A 63 -4.10 -15.46 5.23
C ILE A 63 -4.58 -14.45 4.19
N ASN A 64 -5.58 -13.63 4.50
CA ASN A 64 -6.00 -12.54 3.60
C ASN A 64 -4.87 -11.54 3.34
N SER A 65 -4.06 -11.25 4.34
CA SER A 65 -2.90 -10.35 4.17
C SER A 65 -1.82 -10.98 3.29
N VAL A 66 -1.60 -12.28 3.40
CA VAL A 66 -0.70 -13.04 2.52
C VAL A 66 -1.20 -13.01 1.08
N ASP A 67 -2.50 -13.28 0.86
CA ASP A 67 -3.11 -13.23 -0.48
C ASP A 67 -2.99 -11.84 -1.10
N LEU A 68 -3.18 -10.79 -0.31
CA LEU A 68 -2.96 -9.42 -0.76
C LEU A 68 -1.51 -9.20 -1.20
N GLY A 69 -0.55 -9.68 -0.42
CA GLY A 69 0.88 -9.60 -0.76
C GLY A 69 1.23 -10.33 -2.05
N ILE A 70 0.62 -11.50 -2.30
CA ILE A 70 0.79 -12.26 -3.54
C ILE A 70 0.24 -11.45 -4.73
N ALA A 71 -0.95 -10.86 -4.60
CA ALA A 71 -1.55 -10.04 -5.65
C ALA A 71 -0.67 -8.81 -5.97
N ILE A 72 -0.16 -8.13 -4.95
CA ILE A 72 0.74 -6.97 -5.09
C ILE A 72 2.03 -7.38 -5.80
N GLY A 73 2.66 -8.47 -5.36
CA GLY A 73 3.89 -9.00 -5.97
C GLY A 73 3.70 -9.36 -7.44
N SER A 74 2.58 -10.01 -7.78
CA SER A 74 2.22 -10.35 -9.16
C SER A 74 2.01 -9.10 -10.02
N ALA A 75 1.32 -8.08 -9.50
CA ALA A 75 1.12 -6.82 -10.20
C ALA A 75 2.45 -6.10 -10.48
N CYS A 76 3.34 -6.03 -9.50
CA CYS A 76 4.66 -5.43 -9.67
C CYS A 76 5.54 -6.21 -10.65
N ALA A 77 5.50 -7.55 -10.62
CA ALA A 77 6.22 -8.39 -11.57
C ALA A 77 5.73 -8.16 -13.00
N THR A 78 4.41 -8.11 -13.22
CA THR A 78 3.83 -7.81 -14.53
C THR A 78 4.24 -6.42 -15.02
N ALA A 79 4.21 -5.41 -14.15
CA ALA A 79 4.67 -4.07 -14.50
C ALA A 79 6.15 -4.07 -14.91
N SER A 80 6.99 -4.79 -14.18
CA SER A 80 8.43 -4.93 -14.49
C SER A 80 8.66 -5.59 -15.84
N ASP A 81 7.90 -6.64 -16.16
CA ASP A 81 7.97 -7.31 -17.48
C ASP A 81 7.59 -6.35 -18.62
N LEU A 82 6.70 -5.41 -18.36
CA LEU A 82 6.31 -4.33 -19.28
C LEU A 82 7.25 -3.12 -19.25
N ARG A 83 8.36 -3.19 -18.52
CA ARG A 83 9.34 -2.11 -18.34
C ARG A 83 8.74 -0.85 -17.69
N LEU A 84 7.78 -1.05 -16.80
CA LEU A 84 7.19 0.01 -16.00
C LEU A 84 7.87 0.06 -14.62
N ASP A 85 8.12 1.27 -14.13
CA ASP A 85 8.62 1.49 -12.78
C ASP A 85 7.47 1.51 -11.78
N THR A 86 7.65 0.87 -10.65
CA THR A 86 6.67 0.82 -9.57
C THR A 86 7.33 0.97 -8.22
N ARG A 87 6.55 1.38 -7.24
CA ARG A 87 6.91 1.30 -5.83
C ARG A 87 5.68 0.99 -5.00
N VAL A 88 5.73 -0.04 -4.19
CA VAL A 88 4.65 -0.33 -3.24
C VAL A 88 4.72 0.65 -2.08
N MET A 89 3.66 1.41 -1.86
CA MET A 89 3.56 2.43 -0.81
C MET A 89 2.43 2.10 0.15
N PHE A 90 2.75 1.69 1.36
CA PHE A 90 1.76 1.58 2.42
C PHE A 90 1.22 2.95 2.82
N SER A 91 2.04 4.00 2.78
CA SER A 91 1.67 5.38 3.09
C SER A 91 0.53 5.88 2.20
N ALA A 92 0.70 5.76 0.89
CA ALA A 92 -0.34 6.12 -0.07
C ALA A 92 -1.56 5.18 0.01
N GLY A 93 -1.35 3.92 0.41
CA GLY A 93 -2.41 2.98 0.73
C GLY A 93 -3.24 3.41 1.93
N LEU A 94 -2.60 3.86 3.01
CA LEU A 94 -3.29 4.45 4.17
C LEU A 94 -4.09 5.70 3.79
N ALA A 95 -3.52 6.58 2.98
CA ALA A 95 -4.22 7.76 2.48
C ALA A 95 -5.46 7.37 1.66
N ALA A 96 -5.33 6.38 0.77
CA ALA A 96 -6.46 5.85 0.00
C ALA A 96 -7.55 5.25 0.90
N GLN A 97 -7.15 4.53 1.95
CA GLN A 97 -8.08 3.96 2.92
C GLN A 97 -8.81 5.06 3.72
N ARG A 98 -8.12 6.09 4.19
CA ARG A 98 -8.73 7.25 4.87
C ARG A 98 -9.73 7.98 3.99
N LEU A 99 -9.46 8.08 2.69
CA LEU A 99 -10.35 8.69 1.70
C LEU A 99 -11.50 7.78 1.24
N GLY A 100 -11.55 6.54 1.74
CA GLY A 100 -12.60 5.57 1.39
C GLY A 100 -12.56 5.11 -0.07
N MET A 101 -11.41 5.15 -0.74
CA MET A 101 -11.32 4.90 -2.18
C MET A 101 -11.66 3.45 -2.58
N LEU A 102 -11.50 2.48 -1.68
CA LEU A 102 -11.91 1.08 -1.87
C LEU A 102 -13.02 0.66 -0.88
N GLY A 103 -13.86 1.59 -0.46
CA GLY A 103 -14.97 1.31 0.44
C GLY A 103 -14.51 0.74 1.78
N ASP A 104 -14.95 -0.46 2.11
CA ASP A 104 -14.67 -1.15 3.38
C ASP A 104 -13.37 -1.96 3.37
N CYS A 105 -12.60 -1.91 2.29
CA CYS A 105 -11.29 -2.59 2.23
C CYS A 105 -10.33 -2.06 3.28
N LYS A 106 -9.57 -2.97 3.85
CA LYS A 106 -8.49 -2.71 4.82
C LYS A 106 -7.15 -3.18 4.24
N CYS A 107 -6.06 -2.88 4.94
CA CYS A 107 -4.71 -3.19 4.46
C CYS A 107 -4.46 -2.69 3.03
N VAL A 108 -4.91 -1.49 2.74
CA VAL A 108 -4.81 -0.91 1.40
C VAL A 108 -3.37 -0.52 1.11
N MET A 109 -2.89 -0.93 -0.06
CA MET A 109 -1.59 -0.52 -0.60
C MET A 109 -1.81 0.25 -1.91
N ALA A 110 -0.98 1.24 -2.15
CA ALA A 110 -0.97 1.96 -3.41
C ALA A 110 0.35 1.74 -4.14
N ILE A 111 0.27 1.54 -5.44
CA ILE A 111 1.41 1.25 -6.29
C ILE A 111 1.42 2.27 -7.42
N PRO A 112 2.15 3.39 -7.27
CA PRO A 112 2.35 4.31 -8.37
C PRO A 112 3.16 3.64 -9.49
N VAL A 113 2.80 3.94 -10.71
CA VAL A 113 3.37 3.37 -11.94
C VAL A 113 3.87 4.49 -12.83
N SER A 114 5.07 4.35 -13.35
CA SER A 114 5.67 5.31 -14.28
C SER A 114 6.38 4.61 -15.43
N ALA A 115 6.30 5.21 -16.61
CA ALA A 115 6.99 4.80 -17.83
C ALA A 115 7.95 5.89 -18.33
N SER A 116 8.71 6.49 -17.43
CA SER A 116 9.71 7.50 -17.76
C SER A 116 11.11 6.89 -17.97
N SER A 117 12.03 7.69 -18.54
CA SER A 117 13.41 7.26 -18.79
C SER A 117 14.23 7.05 -17.50
N LYS A 118 13.74 7.50 -16.37
CA LYS A 118 14.37 7.40 -15.06
C LYS A 118 13.30 7.05 -14.02
N ASN A 119 13.57 6.06 -13.16
CA ASN A 119 12.63 5.68 -12.11
C ASN A 119 12.43 6.84 -11.11
N PRO A 120 11.27 7.52 -11.10
CA PRO A 120 11.08 8.71 -10.26
C PRO A 120 10.91 8.37 -8.78
N PHE A 121 10.53 7.11 -8.44
CA PHE A 121 10.19 6.72 -7.08
C PHE A 121 11.41 6.39 -6.22
N PHE A 122 12.56 6.16 -6.85
CA PHE A 122 13.83 5.84 -6.21
C PHE A 122 14.94 6.86 -6.52
N ASP A 123 14.64 7.87 -7.33
CA ASP A 123 15.57 8.95 -7.62
C ASP A 123 15.63 9.95 -6.46
N ARG A 124 16.60 9.75 -5.59
CA ARG A 124 16.76 10.57 -4.38
C ARG A 124 17.76 11.68 -4.63
N LYS A 125 17.39 12.89 -4.24
CA LYS A 125 18.35 14.00 -4.15
C LYS A 125 19.45 13.64 -3.15
N PRO A 126 20.72 14.00 -3.41
CA PRO A 126 21.79 13.86 -2.43
C PRO A 126 21.37 14.53 -1.10
N LYS A 127 21.71 13.89 0.02
CA LYS A 127 21.54 14.56 1.31
C LYS A 127 22.53 15.73 1.32
N THR A 128 22.04 16.94 1.40
CA THR A 128 22.87 18.09 1.78
C THR A 128 23.25 17.89 3.24
N GLU A 129 24.55 17.79 3.52
CA GLU A 129 25.10 17.77 4.89
C GLU A 129 24.72 19.03 5.66
#